data_ed7a54f059320887926599f65533a45a
#
_entry.id   ed7a54f059320887926599f65533a45a
#
_cell.length_a   1.000
_cell.length_b   1.000
_cell.length_c   1.000
_cell.angle_alpha   90.00
_cell.angle_beta   90.00
_cell.angle_gamma   90.00
#
_symmetry.space_group_name_H-M   'P 1'
#
loop_
_entity.id
_entity.type
_entity.pdbx_description
1 polymer ?
#
loop_
_entity_poly.entity_id
_entity_poly.type
_entity_poly.pdbx_seq_one_letter_code
_entity_poly.pdbx_strand_id
1 'polypeptide(L)'
;MKSLELGNLCITSLVEIPAFSVPFEILFPDLDYKLLKDLEPIDPAIISDGLIQLTIRSWLLKQSGKIILLDTCVGAEKERPNHHAWHRRSGKKWLKALSKQGLNPEDVDIVMCTHLHADHVGWNTRLENGY
;
A
#
# COMPACT_ATOMS: atom_id res chain seq x y z
N MET A 1 -7.80 -0.07 13.53
CA MET A 1 -6.46 -0.22 12.92
C MET A 1 -5.59 -0.92 13.93
N LYS A 2 -4.86 -1.97 13.56
CA LYS A 2 -3.98 -2.67 14.51
C LYS A 2 -2.61 -1.99 14.49
N SER A 3 -2.09 -1.65 15.66
CA SER A 3 -0.72 -1.18 15.84
C SER A 3 0.10 -2.28 16.50
N LEU A 4 1.39 -2.33 16.19
CA LEU A 4 2.38 -3.21 16.81
C LEU A 4 3.37 -2.34 17.57
N GLU A 5 3.57 -2.66 18.83
CA GLU A 5 4.57 -2.00 19.69
C GLU A 5 5.80 -2.89 19.84
N LEU A 6 6.97 -2.34 19.56
CA LEU A 6 8.28 -3.00 19.70
C LEU A 6 9.22 -2.07 20.46
N GLY A 7 9.23 -2.18 21.78
CA GLY A 7 9.97 -1.25 22.62
C GLY A 7 9.43 0.18 22.46
N ASN A 8 10.26 1.11 21.97
CA ASN A 8 9.86 2.50 21.72
C ASN A 8 9.40 2.76 20.26
N LEU A 9 9.27 1.71 19.45
CA LEU A 9 8.78 1.78 18.09
C LEU A 9 7.31 1.37 18.04
N CYS A 10 6.44 2.25 17.53
CA CYS A 10 5.05 1.95 17.21
C CYS A 10 4.87 1.86 15.68
N ILE A 11 4.34 0.76 15.18
CA ILE A 11 4.11 0.51 13.76
C ILE A 11 2.60 0.43 13.52
N THR A 12 2.07 1.25 12.61
CA THR A 12 0.64 1.27 12.25
C THR A 12 0.47 1.11 10.75
N SER A 13 -0.45 0.24 10.32
CA SER A 13 -0.79 0.07 8.90
C SER A 13 -1.80 1.12 8.44
N LEU A 14 -1.46 1.89 7.41
CA LEU A 14 -2.34 2.85 6.73
C LEU A 14 -2.79 2.26 5.39
N VAL A 15 -3.99 1.66 5.36
CA VAL A 15 -4.52 0.98 4.18
C VAL A 15 -5.19 1.97 3.23
N GLU A 16 -4.74 2.00 1.96
CA GLU A 16 -5.39 2.73 0.88
C GLU A 16 -6.36 1.84 0.11
N ILE A 17 -5.91 0.67 -0.34
CA ILE A 17 -6.70 -0.30 -1.10
C ILE A 17 -6.71 -1.61 -0.32
N PRO A 18 -7.84 -1.98 0.31
CA PRO A 18 -7.90 -3.16 1.17
C PRO A 18 -7.88 -4.48 0.40
N ALA A 19 -8.35 -4.47 -0.86
CA ALA A 19 -8.36 -5.63 -1.74
C ALA A 19 -8.08 -5.18 -3.18
N PHE A 20 -7.02 -5.72 -3.76
CA PHE A 20 -6.62 -5.52 -5.15
C PHE A 20 -6.27 -6.88 -5.73
N SER A 21 -7.10 -7.35 -6.65
CA SER A 21 -6.94 -8.67 -7.26
C SER A 21 -6.00 -8.61 -8.45
N VAL A 22 -5.01 -9.47 -8.49
CA VAL A 22 -4.05 -9.61 -9.58
C VAL A 22 -4.08 -11.05 -10.08
N PRO A 23 -4.19 -11.31 -11.40
CA PRO A 23 -4.01 -12.64 -11.93
C PRO A 23 -2.66 -13.22 -11.53
N PHE A 24 -2.66 -14.49 -11.10
CA PHE A 24 -1.48 -15.16 -10.60
C PHE A 24 -0.32 -15.13 -11.63
N GLU A 25 -0.65 -15.35 -12.90
CA GLU A 25 0.32 -15.39 -14.01
C GLU A 25 1.04 -14.06 -14.24
N ILE A 26 0.45 -12.93 -13.79
CA ILE A 26 1.10 -11.62 -13.91
C ILE A 26 2.25 -11.49 -12.90
N LEU A 27 2.08 -12.04 -11.69
CA LEU A 27 3.13 -11.98 -10.66
C LEU A 27 4.13 -13.14 -10.78
N PHE A 28 3.68 -14.28 -11.27
CA PHE A 28 4.47 -15.50 -11.36
C PHE A 28 4.31 -16.16 -12.74
N PRO A 29 4.83 -15.54 -13.82
CA PRO A 29 4.60 -16.00 -15.20
C PRO A 29 5.16 -17.40 -15.49
N ASP A 30 6.21 -17.80 -14.76
CA ASP A 30 6.89 -19.08 -14.97
C ASP A 30 6.40 -20.18 -14.02
N LEU A 31 5.40 -19.92 -13.18
CA LEU A 31 4.90 -20.84 -12.19
C LEU A 31 3.50 -21.38 -12.57
N ASP A 32 3.35 -22.69 -12.69
CA ASP A 32 2.02 -23.29 -12.90
C ASP A 32 1.19 -23.16 -11.61
N TYR A 33 0.10 -22.41 -11.70
CA TYR A 33 -0.86 -22.24 -10.61
C TYR A 33 -1.40 -23.58 -10.08
N LYS A 34 -1.48 -24.62 -10.93
CA LYS A 34 -1.96 -25.95 -10.51
C LYS A 34 -1.05 -26.60 -9.46
N LEU A 35 0.25 -26.30 -9.48
CA LEU A 35 1.21 -26.79 -8.49
C LEU A 35 0.92 -26.25 -7.07
N LEU A 36 0.26 -25.11 -6.96
CA LEU A 36 -0.09 -24.55 -5.65
C LEU A 36 -1.16 -25.37 -4.91
N LYS A 37 -1.95 -26.18 -5.63
CA LYS A 37 -2.97 -27.04 -5.02
C LYS A 37 -2.36 -28.13 -4.16
N ASP A 38 -1.11 -28.48 -4.40
CA ASP A 38 -0.37 -29.54 -3.70
C ASP A 38 0.47 -28.97 -2.54
N LEU A 39 0.55 -27.64 -2.42
CA LEU A 39 1.17 -27.00 -1.27
C LEU A 39 0.17 -26.96 -0.10
N GLU A 40 0.70 -26.83 1.12
CA GLU A 40 -0.10 -26.57 2.34
C GLU A 40 -1.19 -25.53 2.04
N PRO A 41 -2.39 -25.65 2.62
CA PRO A 41 -3.54 -24.85 2.22
C PRO A 41 -3.23 -23.36 2.34
N ILE A 42 -3.02 -22.73 1.19
CA ILE A 42 -2.93 -21.28 1.11
C ILE A 42 -4.31 -20.75 1.48
N ASP A 43 -4.35 -19.80 2.40
CA ASP A 43 -5.60 -19.16 2.81
C ASP A 43 -6.37 -18.68 1.54
N PRO A 44 -7.60 -19.16 1.30
CA PRO A 44 -8.41 -18.73 0.17
C PRO A 44 -8.62 -17.19 0.12
N ALA A 45 -8.47 -16.51 1.27
CA ALA A 45 -8.49 -15.04 1.32
C ALA A 45 -7.27 -14.41 0.64
N ILE A 46 -6.20 -15.17 0.39
CA ILE A 46 -4.98 -14.70 -0.28
C ILE A 46 -5.01 -15.08 -1.75
N ILE A 47 -5.36 -16.34 -2.07
CA ILE A 47 -5.43 -16.83 -3.46
C ILE A 47 -6.74 -17.57 -3.66
N SER A 48 -7.56 -17.12 -4.63
CA SER A 48 -8.78 -17.78 -5.06
C SER A 48 -8.96 -17.61 -6.56
N ASP A 49 -9.36 -18.69 -7.24
CA ASP A 49 -9.69 -18.70 -8.67
C ASP A 49 -8.60 -18.10 -9.58
N GLY A 50 -7.33 -18.36 -9.26
CA GLY A 50 -6.19 -17.84 -10.00
C GLY A 50 -5.90 -16.36 -9.76
N LEU A 51 -6.57 -15.73 -8.80
CA LEU A 51 -6.35 -14.35 -8.40
C LEU A 51 -5.64 -14.28 -7.06
N ILE A 52 -4.65 -13.41 -6.96
CA ILE A 52 -3.99 -13.05 -5.71
C ILE A 52 -4.62 -11.78 -5.17
N GLN A 53 -5.01 -11.80 -3.89
CA GLN A 53 -5.55 -10.66 -3.19
C GLN A 53 -4.43 -9.89 -2.50
N LEU A 54 -4.15 -8.68 -2.96
CA LEU A 54 -3.16 -7.78 -2.39
C LEU A 54 -3.84 -6.67 -1.58
N THR A 55 -3.16 -6.20 -0.56
CA THR A 55 -3.53 -4.98 0.16
C THR A 55 -2.46 -3.93 -0.07
N ILE A 56 -2.84 -2.78 -0.63
CA ILE A 56 -1.92 -1.66 -0.81
C ILE A 56 -1.99 -0.76 0.43
N ARG A 57 -0.86 -0.63 1.10
CA ARG A 57 -0.73 0.08 2.38
C ARG A 57 0.63 0.75 2.56
N SER A 58 0.65 1.78 3.36
CA SER A 58 1.87 2.33 3.95
C SER A 58 2.04 1.82 5.37
N TRP A 59 3.25 1.85 5.87
CA TRP A 59 3.54 1.64 7.27
C TRP A 59 3.96 2.96 7.91
N LEU A 60 3.21 3.39 8.92
CA LEU A 60 3.54 4.53 9.75
C LEU A 60 4.34 4.04 10.95
N LEU A 61 5.54 4.54 11.09
CA LEU A 61 6.44 4.24 12.21
C LEU A 61 6.58 5.51 13.06
N LYS A 62 6.38 5.36 14.36
CA LYS A 62 6.65 6.41 15.34
C LYS A 62 7.74 5.93 16.26
N GLN A 63 8.87 6.65 16.28
CA GLN A 63 10.03 6.28 17.10
C GLN A 63 10.79 7.51 17.54
N SER A 64 11.06 7.64 18.83
CA SER A 64 11.90 8.72 19.41
C SER A 64 11.48 10.11 18.94
N GLY A 65 10.18 10.37 18.84
CA GLY A 65 9.62 11.65 18.38
C GLY A 65 9.63 11.84 16.86
N LYS A 66 10.12 10.85 16.09
CA LYS A 66 10.12 10.90 14.63
C LYS A 66 8.91 10.18 14.04
N ILE A 67 8.38 10.76 12.98
CA ILE A 67 7.28 10.22 12.16
C ILE A 67 7.86 9.78 10.83
N ILE A 68 7.82 8.47 10.58
CA ILE A 68 8.42 7.86 9.38
C ILE A 68 7.32 7.14 8.61
N LEU A 69 7.28 7.32 7.31
CA LEU A 69 6.45 6.53 6.40
C LEU A 69 7.33 5.57 5.60
N LEU A 70 6.96 4.30 5.60
CA LEU A 70 7.52 3.29 4.71
C LEU A 70 6.47 2.98 3.65
N ASP A 71 6.80 3.26 2.40
CA ASP A 71 5.94 3.28 1.22
C ASP A 71 4.76 4.28 1.34
N THR A 72 4.27 4.74 0.21
CA THR A 72 3.21 5.76 0.16
C THR A 72 2.08 5.41 -0.82
N CYS A 73 1.80 4.13 -0.99
CA CYS A 73 0.67 3.62 -1.77
C CYS A 73 0.60 4.14 -3.22
N VAL A 74 -0.61 4.07 -3.82
CA VAL A 74 -0.86 4.46 -5.22
C VAL A 74 -0.98 5.99 -5.39
N GLY A 75 -1.54 6.66 -4.39
CA GLY A 75 -1.82 8.09 -4.48
C GLY A 75 -3.07 8.43 -5.28
N ALA A 76 -3.32 9.73 -5.44
CA ALA A 76 -4.43 10.25 -6.20
C ALA A 76 -3.94 11.16 -7.35
N GLU A 77 -4.78 11.32 -8.36
CA GLU A 77 -4.64 12.27 -9.49
C GLU A 77 -3.36 12.07 -10.31
N LYS A 78 -2.78 10.85 -10.30
CA LYS A 78 -1.58 10.51 -11.05
C LYS A 78 -1.91 10.04 -12.47
N GLU A 79 -1.18 10.56 -13.44
CA GLU A 79 -1.24 10.09 -14.83
C GLU A 79 -0.57 8.71 -14.95
N ARG A 80 -1.39 7.69 -15.20
CA ARG A 80 -0.95 6.29 -15.37
C ARG A 80 -1.79 5.61 -16.44
N PRO A 81 -1.70 6.02 -17.71
CA PRO A 81 -2.57 5.53 -18.78
C PRO A 81 -2.52 4.02 -18.97
N ASN A 82 -1.40 3.38 -18.65
CA ASN A 82 -1.21 1.92 -18.76
C ASN A 82 -1.71 1.14 -17.53
N HIS A 83 -2.22 1.82 -16.50
CA HIS A 83 -2.74 1.22 -15.28
C HIS A 83 -4.13 1.77 -14.98
N HIS A 84 -5.15 1.31 -15.73
CA HIS A 84 -6.51 1.85 -15.65
C HIS A 84 -7.08 1.95 -14.24
N ALA A 85 -6.83 0.94 -13.38
CA ALA A 85 -7.29 0.95 -12.00
C ALA A 85 -6.62 2.05 -11.14
N TRP A 86 -5.51 2.61 -11.58
CA TRP A 86 -4.70 3.59 -10.85
C TRP A 86 -4.59 4.95 -11.56
N HIS A 87 -5.05 5.01 -12.81
CA HIS A 87 -5.02 6.24 -13.60
C HIS A 87 -6.00 7.27 -13.03
N ARG A 88 -5.50 8.47 -12.75
CA ARG A 88 -6.28 9.62 -12.25
C ARG A 88 -7.25 9.26 -11.12
N ARG A 89 -6.86 8.34 -10.25
CA ARG A 89 -7.72 7.98 -9.11
C ARG A 89 -8.08 9.23 -8.31
N SER A 90 -9.35 9.34 -7.98
CA SER A 90 -9.81 10.27 -6.97
C SER A 90 -9.89 9.54 -5.61
N GLY A 91 -9.77 10.28 -4.53
CA GLY A 91 -10.04 9.76 -3.20
C GLY A 91 -8.96 10.10 -2.18
N LYS A 92 -9.38 10.14 -0.93
CA LYS A 92 -8.56 10.59 0.20
C LYS A 92 -8.49 9.54 1.31
N LYS A 93 -8.64 8.24 0.97
CA LYS A 93 -8.65 7.17 1.99
C LYS A 93 -7.36 7.13 2.79
N TRP A 94 -6.22 7.23 2.11
CA TRP A 94 -4.92 7.24 2.74
C TRP A 94 -4.73 8.47 3.64
N LEU A 95 -5.05 9.68 3.12
CA LEU A 95 -5.00 10.92 3.91
C LEU A 95 -5.90 10.84 5.15
N LYS A 96 -7.11 10.27 5.01
CA LYS A 96 -8.00 10.03 6.15
C LYS A 96 -7.42 9.02 7.15
N ALA A 97 -6.70 8.00 6.67
CA ALA A 97 -6.04 7.03 7.54
C ALA A 97 -4.90 7.67 8.33
N LEU A 98 -4.11 8.56 7.70
CA LEU A 98 -3.07 9.36 8.35
C LEU A 98 -3.68 10.32 9.37
N SER A 99 -4.72 11.07 9.00
CA SER A 99 -5.43 12.01 9.87
C SER A 99 -6.03 11.31 11.12
N LYS A 100 -6.49 10.07 11.00
CA LYS A 100 -6.94 9.28 12.16
C LYS A 100 -5.82 8.94 13.15
N GLN A 101 -4.55 9.10 12.76
CA GLN A 101 -3.39 9.00 13.65
C GLN A 101 -3.00 10.36 14.27
N GLY A 102 -3.83 11.39 14.05
CA GLY A 102 -3.57 12.77 14.49
C GLY A 102 -2.49 13.47 13.66
N LEU A 103 -2.25 13.03 12.42
CA LEU A 103 -1.16 13.52 11.57
C LEU A 103 -1.69 14.04 10.24
N ASN A 104 -0.99 15.07 9.74
CA ASN A 104 -1.06 15.55 8.37
C ASN A 104 0.20 15.13 7.60
N PRO A 105 0.23 15.21 6.27
CA PRO A 105 1.45 14.91 5.50
C PRO A 105 2.67 15.74 5.93
N GLU A 106 2.45 16.97 6.35
CA GLU A 106 3.50 17.90 6.79
C GLU A 106 4.16 17.50 8.13
N ASP A 107 3.52 16.62 8.90
CA ASP A 107 4.05 16.11 10.17
C ASP A 107 5.04 14.95 9.95
N VAL A 108 5.20 14.47 8.70
CA VAL A 108 6.08 13.36 8.37
C VAL A 108 7.53 13.83 8.26
N ASP A 109 8.41 13.32 9.11
CA ASP A 109 9.83 13.65 9.08
C ASP A 109 10.59 12.92 7.96
N ILE A 110 10.23 11.66 7.66
CA ILE A 110 10.97 10.81 6.75
C ILE A 110 10.01 9.97 5.92
N VAL A 111 10.24 9.91 4.61
CA VAL A 111 9.60 8.95 3.71
C VAL A 111 10.67 8.00 3.18
N MET A 112 10.42 6.71 3.31
CA MET A 112 11.25 5.63 2.78
C MET A 112 10.42 4.79 1.83
N CYS A 113 10.98 4.37 0.70
CA CYS A 113 10.32 3.46 -0.22
C CYS A 113 11.10 2.16 -0.32
N THR A 114 10.38 1.04 -0.23
CA THR A 114 10.98 -0.30 -0.43
C THR A 114 11.49 -0.44 -1.85
N HIS A 115 10.75 0.09 -2.81
CA HIS A 115 11.10 0.19 -4.22
C HIS A 115 10.21 1.24 -4.91
N LEU A 116 10.45 1.49 -6.21
CA LEU A 116 9.82 2.62 -6.93
C LEU A 116 8.65 2.21 -7.83
N HIS A 117 7.96 1.11 -7.56
CA HIS A 117 6.71 0.82 -8.24
C HIS A 117 5.61 1.81 -7.84
N ALA A 118 4.63 1.96 -8.73
CA ALA A 118 3.62 3.01 -8.65
C ALA A 118 2.73 2.95 -7.39
N ASP A 119 2.62 1.78 -6.77
CA ASP A 119 1.87 1.53 -5.54
C ASP A 119 2.69 1.72 -4.25
N HIS A 120 3.95 2.17 -4.38
CA HIS A 120 4.82 2.44 -3.24
C HIS A 120 5.22 3.92 -3.12
N VAL A 121 5.03 4.72 -4.18
CA VAL A 121 5.51 6.12 -4.26
C VAL A 121 4.40 7.15 -4.50
N GLY A 122 3.14 6.74 -4.49
CA GLY A 122 2.04 7.56 -4.97
C GLY A 122 1.79 8.83 -4.17
N TRP A 123 1.81 8.77 -2.84
CA TRP A 123 1.63 9.94 -1.98
C TRP A 123 2.94 10.66 -1.63
N ASN A 124 4.09 10.32 -2.26
CA ASN A 124 5.31 11.13 -2.15
C ASN A 124 5.07 12.57 -2.65
N THR A 125 4.11 12.74 -3.55
CA THR A 125 3.66 14.03 -4.04
C THR A 125 2.13 14.05 -4.10
N ARG A 126 1.53 15.21 -3.94
CA ARG A 126 0.10 15.44 -4.15
C ARG A 126 -0.12 16.71 -4.97
N LEU A 127 -1.21 16.74 -5.71
CA LEU A 127 -1.62 17.93 -6.43
C LEU A 127 -2.22 18.93 -5.43
N GLU A 128 -1.67 20.13 -5.36
CA GLU A 128 -2.21 21.25 -4.61
C GLU A 128 -2.30 22.47 -5.52
N ASN A 129 -3.48 23.11 -5.57
CA ASN A 129 -3.73 24.34 -6.34
C ASN A 129 -3.29 24.24 -7.81
N GLY A 130 -3.35 23.05 -8.40
CA GLY A 130 -2.95 22.81 -9.79
C GLY A 130 -1.45 22.51 -9.99
N TYR A 131 -0.68 22.31 -8.93
CA TYR A 131 0.76 22.01 -8.93
C TYR A 131 1.08 20.74 -8.16
#